data_f934d97e2fe6ffd5a1973152349748d7
#
_entry.id   f934d97e2fe6ffd5a1973152349748d7
#
_cell.length_a   1.000
_cell.length_b   1.000
_cell.length_c   1.000
_cell.angle_alpha   90.00
_cell.angle_beta   90.00
_cell.angle_gamma   90.00
#
_symmetry.space_group_name_H-M   'P 1'
#
loop_
_entity.id
_entity.type
_entity.pdbx_description
1 polymer ?
#
loop_
_entity_poly.entity_id
_entity_poly.type
_entity_poly.pdbx_seq_one_letter_code
_entity_poly.pdbx_strand_id
1 'polypeptide(L)'
;MQPLNYCHQQGIAHRDLKPENFLFETDDADADIKVIDFGLSKILKHPTLQDGLTNRANVKDLDRMNTRAGTPNYISPEVLAGNYGVECDLWSAGCILYILLCGYPPFYGDDDQQILEMVQRGKFDFDGEEWDEISKEAKDLIKKLICKPEKRLTAEEALQHKWFKKALKNE
;
A
#
# COMPACT_ATOMS: atom_id res chain seq x y z
N MET A 1 8.89 1.99 -3.69
CA MET A 1 8.11 2.17 -4.94
C MET A 1 8.70 1.44 -6.15
N GLN A 2 10.01 1.47 -6.40
CA GLN A 2 10.62 0.78 -7.56
C GLN A 2 10.31 -0.74 -7.60
N PRO A 3 10.45 -1.52 -6.50
CA PRO A 3 10.08 -2.94 -6.53
C PRO A 3 8.62 -3.18 -6.86
N LEU A 4 7.71 -2.35 -6.34
CA LEU A 4 6.27 -2.45 -6.67
C LEU A 4 6.00 -2.16 -8.13
N ASN A 5 6.65 -1.14 -8.71
CA ASN A 5 6.51 -0.84 -10.13
C ASN A 5 6.93 -2.03 -11.00
N TYR A 6 8.04 -2.67 -10.66
CA TYR A 6 8.51 -3.87 -11.36
C TYR A 6 7.47 -5.01 -11.27
N CYS A 7 6.99 -5.33 -10.06
CA CYS A 7 6.00 -6.39 -9.85
C CYS A 7 4.69 -6.09 -10.62
N HIS A 8 4.20 -4.84 -10.53
CA HIS A 8 2.96 -4.44 -11.17
C HIS A 8 3.02 -4.49 -12.70
N GLN A 9 4.17 -4.15 -13.30
CA GLN A 9 4.41 -4.31 -14.75
C GLN A 9 4.36 -5.77 -15.18
N GLN A 10 4.67 -6.71 -14.28
CA GLN A 10 4.52 -8.16 -14.51
C GLN A 10 3.13 -8.69 -14.13
N GLY A 11 2.20 -7.82 -13.74
CA GLY A 11 0.87 -8.20 -13.30
C GLY A 11 0.86 -8.90 -11.93
N ILE A 12 1.88 -8.71 -11.10
CA ILE A 12 2.00 -9.32 -9.77
C ILE A 12 1.57 -8.32 -8.71
N ALA A 13 0.55 -8.65 -7.92
CA ALA A 13 0.19 -7.95 -6.69
C ALA A 13 0.81 -8.68 -5.49
N HIS A 14 1.44 -7.92 -4.59
CA HIS A 14 2.05 -8.46 -3.37
C HIS A 14 1.00 -8.82 -2.31
N ARG A 15 0.04 -7.94 -2.06
CA ARG A 15 -1.16 -8.07 -1.21
C ARG A 15 -0.93 -8.12 0.31
N ASP A 16 0.30 -8.21 0.76
CA ASP A 16 0.65 -8.25 2.20
C ASP A 16 1.79 -7.26 2.51
N LEU A 17 1.68 -6.04 1.97
CA LEU A 17 2.66 -5.01 2.29
C LEU A 17 2.40 -4.47 3.70
N LYS A 18 3.42 -4.57 4.53
CA LYS A 18 3.49 -4.07 5.91
C LYS A 18 4.96 -3.84 6.28
N PRO A 19 5.27 -3.06 7.30
CA PRO A 19 6.66 -2.75 7.68
C PRO A 19 7.54 -3.99 7.86
N GLU A 20 6.99 -5.08 8.39
CA GLU A 20 7.70 -6.34 8.64
C GLU A 20 8.19 -7.03 7.37
N ASN A 21 7.61 -6.69 6.22
CA ASN A 21 7.98 -7.23 4.91
C ASN A 21 8.98 -6.35 4.16
N PHE A 22 9.59 -5.37 4.85
CA PHE A 22 10.67 -4.55 4.33
C PHE A 22 11.94 -4.80 5.14
N LEU A 23 12.98 -5.27 4.47
CA LEU A 23 14.28 -5.51 5.11
C LEU A 23 15.34 -4.62 4.48
N PHE A 24 16.21 -4.06 5.30
CA PHE A 24 17.44 -3.45 4.83
C PHE A 24 18.41 -4.54 4.38
N GLU A 25 19.13 -4.29 3.29
CA GLU A 25 20.10 -5.26 2.77
C GLU A 25 21.33 -5.36 3.66
N THR A 26 21.70 -4.25 4.30
CA THR A 26 22.82 -4.14 5.26
C THR A 26 22.39 -3.27 6.45
N ASP A 27 23.25 -3.16 7.46
CA ASP A 27 23.04 -2.29 8.64
C ASP A 27 23.46 -0.82 8.37
N ASP A 28 23.80 -0.48 7.13
CA ASP A 28 24.21 0.88 6.75
C ASP A 28 22.98 1.81 6.69
N ALA A 29 23.21 3.09 6.99
CA ALA A 29 22.13 4.08 7.03
C ALA A 29 21.48 4.36 5.66
N ASP A 30 22.21 4.09 4.56
CA ASP A 30 21.79 4.23 3.18
C ASP A 30 21.54 2.88 2.48
N ALA A 31 21.37 1.80 3.27
CA ALA A 31 21.11 0.47 2.76
C ALA A 31 19.86 0.39 1.88
N ASP A 32 19.96 -0.38 0.82
CA ASP A 32 18.80 -0.70 -0.02
C ASP A 32 17.72 -1.47 0.77
N ILE A 33 16.46 -1.14 0.49
CA ILE A 33 15.30 -1.82 1.08
C ILE A 33 14.78 -2.89 0.12
N LYS A 34 14.68 -4.11 0.62
CA LYS A 34 14.08 -5.25 -0.11
C LYS A 34 12.70 -5.56 0.41
N VAL A 35 11.78 -5.83 -0.51
CA VAL A 35 10.44 -6.35 -0.21
C VAL A 35 10.52 -7.87 -0.18
N ILE A 36 10.02 -8.46 0.89
CA ILE A 36 10.04 -9.92 1.13
C ILE A 36 8.63 -10.47 1.32
N ASP A 37 8.51 -11.78 1.46
CA ASP A 37 7.27 -12.54 1.73
C ASP A 37 6.18 -12.37 0.65
N PHE A 38 6.44 -12.95 -0.49
CA PHE A 38 5.46 -13.08 -1.58
C PHE A 38 4.46 -14.24 -1.38
N GLY A 39 4.36 -14.79 -0.17
CA GLY A 39 3.48 -15.92 0.15
C GLY A 39 1.99 -15.70 -0.07
N LEU A 40 1.54 -14.43 -0.09
CA LEU A 40 0.18 -14.03 -0.42
C LEU A 40 0.07 -13.38 -1.81
N SER A 41 1.17 -13.25 -2.57
CA SER A 41 1.17 -12.60 -3.87
C SER A 41 0.28 -13.34 -4.88
N LYS A 42 -0.23 -12.59 -5.85
CA LYS A 42 -1.07 -13.13 -6.92
C LYS A 42 -0.66 -12.55 -8.27
N ILE A 43 -0.55 -13.43 -9.26
CA ILE A 43 -0.44 -13.02 -10.66
C ILE A 43 -1.86 -12.66 -11.14
N LEU A 44 -2.06 -11.39 -11.40
CA LEU A 44 -3.27 -10.84 -12.02
C LEU A 44 -3.01 -10.84 -13.52
N LYS A 45 -4.00 -11.19 -14.34
CA LYS A 45 -3.81 -11.39 -15.78
C LYS A 45 -3.09 -10.21 -16.45
N HIS A 46 -2.03 -10.54 -17.17
CA HIS A 46 -1.44 -9.64 -18.14
C HIS A 46 -2.40 -9.48 -19.33
N PRO A 47 -2.56 -8.29 -19.94
CA PRO A 47 -3.48 -8.08 -21.09
C PRO A 47 -3.24 -8.98 -22.29
N THR A 48 -2.07 -9.59 -22.38
CA THR A 48 -1.66 -10.50 -23.47
C THR A 48 -2.01 -11.98 -23.26
N LEU A 49 -2.48 -12.37 -22.06
CA LEU A 49 -2.90 -13.74 -21.78
C LEU A 49 -4.43 -13.80 -21.80
N GLN A 50 -4.99 -14.08 -23.00
CA GLN A 50 -6.39 -14.37 -23.20
C GLN A 50 -6.74 -15.70 -22.52
N ASP A 51 -7.43 -15.63 -21.36
CA ASP A 51 -8.34 -16.67 -20.91
C ASP A 51 -9.23 -16.19 -19.74
N GLY A 52 -10.51 -16.45 -19.90
CA GLY A 52 -11.68 -15.96 -19.20
C GLY A 52 -11.85 -16.22 -17.70
N LEU A 53 -10.88 -15.94 -16.85
CA LEU A 53 -11.03 -16.00 -15.38
C LEU A 53 -11.18 -14.60 -14.80
N THR A 54 -12.38 -14.27 -14.36
CA THR A 54 -12.67 -13.07 -13.60
C THR A 54 -11.83 -13.02 -12.32
N ASN A 55 -11.10 -11.90 -12.10
CA ASN A 55 -10.31 -11.64 -10.91
C ASN A 55 -11.20 -11.39 -9.67
N ARG A 56 -12.01 -12.38 -9.29
CA ARG A 56 -12.61 -12.38 -7.96
C ARG A 56 -11.60 -13.02 -7.01
N ALA A 57 -11.15 -12.27 -6.01
CA ALA A 57 -10.45 -12.88 -4.89
C ALA A 57 -11.32 -14.01 -4.35
N ASN A 58 -10.76 -15.19 -4.20
CA ASN A 58 -11.46 -16.25 -3.51
C ASN A 58 -11.65 -15.80 -2.04
N VAL A 59 -12.84 -16.02 -1.47
CA VAL A 59 -13.13 -15.79 -0.04
C VAL A 59 -12.05 -16.44 0.83
N LYS A 60 -11.48 -17.57 0.40
CA LYS A 60 -10.34 -18.23 1.05
C LYS A 60 -9.05 -17.39 1.11
N ASP A 61 -8.82 -16.50 0.13
CA ASP A 61 -7.67 -15.59 0.15
C ASP A 61 -7.87 -14.47 1.19
N LEU A 62 -9.11 -14.01 1.39
CA LEU A 62 -9.46 -13.05 2.44
C LEU A 62 -9.34 -13.69 3.83
N ASP A 63 -9.83 -14.92 4.00
CA ASP A 63 -9.67 -15.68 5.26
C ASP A 63 -8.20 -15.89 5.61
N ARG A 64 -7.33 -16.12 4.63
CA ARG A 64 -5.88 -16.23 4.87
C ARG A 64 -5.25 -14.90 5.29
N MET A 65 -5.72 -13.76 4.79
CA MET A 65 -5.26 -12.44 5.22
C MET A 65 -5.77 -12.09 6.62
N ASN A 66 -7.00 -12.49 6.97
CA ASN A 66 -7.58 -12.27 8.29
C ASN A 66 -7.05 -13.23 9.37
N THR A 67 -6.56 -14.42 9.00
CA THR A 67 -6.03 -15.44 9.94
C THR A 67 -4.55 -15.29 10.24
N ARG A 68 -3.79 -14.52 9.47
CA ARG A 68 -2.44 -14.12 9.86
C ARG A 68 -2.56 -12.96 10.83
N ALA A 69 -2.29 -13.24 12.11
CA ALA A 69 -2.28 -12.29 13.21
C ALA A 69 -1.53 -11.00 12.84
N GLY A 70 -2.26 -9.99 12.40
CA GLY A 70 -1.75 -8.67 12.03
C GLY A 70 -2.90 -7.70 11.98
N THR A 71 -2.69 -6.50 12.46
CA THR A 71 -3.68 -5.43 12.45
C THR A 71 -4.06 -5.10 10.99
N PRO A 72 -5.35 -4.95 10.66
CA PRO A 72 -5.83 -4.77 9.28
C PRO A 72 -5.55 -3.36 8.71
N ASN A 73 -4.59 -2.62 9.28
CA ASN A 73 -4.28 -1.23 8.98
C ASN A 73 -3.81 -0.98 7.54
N TYR A 74 -3.33 -2.03 6.87
CA TYR A 74 -2.72 -1.91 5.54
C TYR A 74 -3.60 -2.44 4.41
N ILE A 75 -4.71 -3.11 4.74
CA ILE A 75 -5.60 -3.72 3.76
C ILE A 75 -6.45 -2.66 3.06
N SER A 76 -6.62 -2.76 1.74
CA SER A 76 -7.46 -1.81 1.01
C SER A 76 -8.94 -2.22 0.99
N PRO A 77 -9.87 -1.26 0.86
CA PRO A 77 -11.32 -1.55 0.81
C PRO A 77 -11.70 -2.51 -0.32
N GLU A 78 -11.04 -2.40 -1.48
CA GLU A 78 -11.32 -3.28 -2.62
C GLU A 78 -10.84 -4.72 -2.40
N VAL A 79 -9.81 -4.94 -1.59
CA VAL A 79 -9.38 -6.29 -1.19
C VAL A 79 -10.44 -6.91 -0.28
N LEU A 80 -10.98 -6.16 0.67
CA LEU A 80 -12.09 -6.61 1.53
C LEU A 80 -13.34 -6.95 0.71
N ALA A 81 -13.60 -6.19 -0.35
CA ALA A 81 -14.71 -6.45 -1.28
C ALA A 81 -14.45 -7.61 -2.24
N GLY A 82 -13.23 -8.15 -2.29
CA GLY A 82 -12.84 -9.25 -3.18
C GLY A 82 -12.73 -8.89 -4.66
N ASN A 83 -12.64 -7.59 -4.99
CA ASN A 83 -12.54 -7.08 -6.36
C ASN A 83 -11.41 -6.06 -6.46
N TYR A 84 -10.18 -6.52 -6.64
CA TYR A 84 -8.96 -5.71 -6.60
C TYR A 84 -7.98 -6.08 -7.72
N GLY A 85 -7.15 -5.11 -8.08
CA GLY A 85 -5.99 -5.25 -8.96
C GLY A 85 -4.68 -5.01 -8.20
N VAL A 86 -3.59 -4.77 -8.94
CA VAL A 86 -2.25 -4.46 -8.37
C VAL A 86 -2.24 -3.16 -7.56
N GLU A 87 -3.19 -2.27 -7.81
CA GLU A 87 -3.32 -0.99 -7.14
C GLU A 87 -3.58 -1.11 -5.63
N CYS A 88 -4.01 -2.26 -5.12
CA CYS A 88 -4.19 -2.49 -3.69
C CYS A 88 -2.86 -2.32 -2.92
N ASP A 89 -1.73 -2.66 -3.53
CA ASP A 89 -0.41 -2.48 -2.93
C ASP A 89 -0.05 -1.01 -2.71
N LEU A 90 -0.58 -0.11 -3.56
CA LEU A 90 -0.34 1.33 -3.43
C LEU A 90 -1.12 1.94 -2.25
N TRP A 91 -2.28 1.39 -1.92
CA TRP A 91 -2.99 1.73 -0.68
C TRP A 91 -2.14 1.35 0.54
N SER A 92 -1.65 0.12 0.60
CA SER A 92 -0.79 -0.35 1.68
C SER A 92 0.48 0.49 1.80
N ALA A 93 1.12 0.81 0.68
CA ALA A 93 2.28 1.71 0.64
C ALA A 93 1.95 3.12 1.15
N GLY A 94 0.76 3.63 0.85
CA GLY A 94 0.25 4.90 1.39
C GLY A 94 0.09 4.87 2.91
N CYS A 95 -0.49 3.79 3.46
CA CYS A 95 -0.63 3.60 4.91
C CYS A 95 0.75 3.51 5.60
N ILE A 96 1.69 2.77 5.00
CA ILE A 96 3.07 2.67 5.52
C ILE A 96 3.73 4.06 5.50
N LEU A 97 3.64 4.80 4.41
CA LEU A 97 4.20 6.15 4.32
C LEU A 97 3.59 7.09 5.35
N TYR A 98 2.28 7.00 5.59
CA TYR A 98 1.59 7.78 6.63
C TYR A 98 2.22 7.49 8.00
N ILE A 99 2.35 6.21 8.37
CA ILE A 99 2.94 5.79 9.66
C ILE A 99 4.39 6.24 9.80
N LEU A 100 5.20 6.11 8.74
CA LEU A 100 6.61 6.51 8.76
C LEU A 100 6.80 8.01 8.99
N LEU A 101 5.81 8.83 8.65
CA LEU A 101 5.89 10.28 8.78
C LEU A 101 5.34 10.81 10.10
N CYS A 102 4.33 10.16 10.70
CA CYS A 102 3.70 10.65 11.93
C CYS A 102 3.75 9.68 13.11
N GLY A 103 4.09 8.40 12.91
CA GLY A 103 4.24 7.41 13.98
C GLY A 103 2.96 6.63 14.35
N TYR A 104 1.81 6.94 13.72
CA TYR A 104 0.54 6.24 13.96
C TYR A 104 -0.20 5.92 12.65
N PRO A 105 -1.13 4.94 12.61
CA PRO A 105 -1.82 4.56 11.40
C PRO A 105 -2.92 5.55 10.99
N PRO A 106 -3.25 5.66 9.68
CA PRO A 106 -4.34 6.52 9.20
C PRO A 106 -5.73 6.00 9.58
N PHE A 107 -5.83 4.71 9.90
CA PHE A 107 -7.07 4.06 10.35
C PHE A 107 -6.78 3.33 11.65
N TYR A 108 -7.56 3.61 12.67
CA TYR A 108 -7.40 3.04 14.01
C TYR A 108 -8.77 2.75 14.63
N GLY A 109 -8.80 1.88 15.62
CA GLY A 109 -9.98 1.48 16.37
C GLY A 109 -9.58 0.62 17.56
N ASP A 110 -10.54 0.37 18.45
CA ASP A 110 -10.33 -0.44 19.64
C ASP A 110 -10.18 -1.93 19.33
N ASP A 111 -10.69 -2.35 18.16
CA ASP A 111 -10.60 -3.70 17.64
C ASP A 111 -10.49 -3.72 16.10
N ASP A 112 -10.20 -4.90 15.55
CA ASP A 112 -10.03 -5.10 14.11
C ASP A 112 -11.28 -4.74 13.31
N GLN A 113 -12.47 -4.94 13.87
CA GLN A 113 -13.71 -4.62 13.18
C GLN A 113 -13.86 -3.11 12.99
N GLN A 114 -13.58 -2.31 14.02
CA GLN A 114 -13.60 -0.85 13.93
C GLN A 114 -12.57 -0.34 12.94
N ILE A 115 -11.36 -0.92 12.94
CA ILE A 115 -10.32 -0.56 11.95
C ILE A 115 -10.82 -0.83 10.53
N LEU A 116 -11.41 -2.01 10.27
CA LEU A 116 -11.95 -2.36 8.96
C LEU A 116 -13.09 -1.42 8.52
N GLU A 117 -13.95 -0.99 9.46
CA GLU A 117 -14.99 0.00 9.17
C GLU A 117 -14.38 1.36 8.77
N MET A 118 -13.31 1.80 9.46
CA MET A 118 -12.61 3.05 9.12
C MET A 118 -11.94 2.94 7.75
N VAL A 119 -11.29 1.79 7.46
CA VAL A 119 -10.72 1.49 6.13
C VAL A 119 -11.79 1.57 5.04
N GLN A 120 -12.94 0.95 5.25
CA GLN A 120 -14.05 0.99 4.28
C GLN A 120 -14.57 2.41 4.03
N ARG A 121 -14.60 3.27 5.07
CA ARG A 121 -14.96 4.68 4.93
C ARG A 121 -13.91 5.47 4.15
N GLY A 122 -12.64 5.05 4.24
CA GLY A 122 -11.50 5.66 3.54
C GLY A 122 -11.25 7.12 3.93
N LYS A 123 -11.70 7.53 5.13
CA LYS A 123 -11.52 8.90 5.64
C LYS A 123 -10.39 8.93 6.66
N PHE A 124 -9.42 9.74 6.43
CA PHE A 124 -8.30 10.06 7.32
C PHE A 124 -7.98 11.55 7.19
N ASP A 125 -7.22 12.10 8.12
CA ASP A 125 -6.82 13.50 8.17
C ASP A 125 -5.32 13.66 8.44
N PHE A 126 -4.89 14.90 8.65
CA PHE A 126 -3.53 15.29 8.98
C PHE A 126 -3.57 16.36 10.09
N ASP A 127 -4.43 16.14 11.09
CA ASP A 127 -4.75 17.16 12.11
C ASP A 127 -3.82 17.09 13.33
N GLY A 128 -2.98 16.04 13.44
CA GLY A 128 -1.99 15.94 14.53
C GLY A 128 -0.82 16.92 14.38
N GLU A 129 -0.22 17.33 15.50
CA GLU A 129 0.95 18.24 15.55
C GLU A 129 2.15 17.66 14.76
N GLU A 130 2.27 16.34 14.67
CA GLU A 130 3.30 15.64 13.89
C GLU A 130 3.26 16.00 12.41
N TRP A 131 2.09 16.45 11.93
CA TRP A 131 1.91 16.85 10.54
C TRP A 131 2.32 18.27 10.21
N ASP A 132 2.58 19.13 11.21
CA ASP A 132 2.89 20.55 11.00
C ASP A 132 4.17 20.74 10.19
N GLU A 133 5.20 19.93 10.50
CA GLU A 133 6.50 19.96 9.80
C GLU A 133 6.55 19.10 8.52
N ILE A 134 5.51 18.29 8.26
CA ILE A 134 5.48 17.42 7.09
C ILE A 134 5.05 18.20 5.84
N SER A 135 5.84 18.03 4.77
CA SER A 135 5.65 18.76 3.53
C SER A 135 4.27 18.53 2.90
N LYS A 136 3.76 19.56 2.22
CA LYS A 136 2.50 19.46 1.47
C LYS A 136 2.56 18.39 0.37
N GLU A 137 3.74 18.19 -0.22
CA GLU A 137 3.97 17.18 -1.25
C GLU A 137 3.86 15.76 -0.68
N ALA A 138 4.33 15.51 0.55
CA ALA A 138 4.15 14.22 1.21
C ALA A 138 2.67 13.93 1.49
N LYS A 139 1.96 14.91 2.06
CA LYS A 139 0.50 14.81 2.30
C LYS A 139 -0.29 14.61 1.00
N ASP A 140 0.10 15.25 -0.10
CA ASP A 140 -0.52 15.09 -1.43
C ASP A 140 -0.29 13.68 -1.98
N LEU A 141 0.93 13.14 -1.86
CA LEU A 141 1.23 11.76 -2.26
C LEU A 141 0.36 10.75 -1.49
N ILE A 142 0.30 10.88 -0.16
CA ILE A 142 -0.52 9.99 0.68
C ILE A 142 -1.99 10.03 0.23
N LYS A 143 -2.57 11.21 0.01
CA LYS A 143 -3.96 11.36 -0.48
C LYS A 143 -4.19 10.68 -1.84
N LYS A 144 -3.17 10.63 -2.68
CA LYS A 144 -3.24 10.01 -4.00
C LYS A 144 -3.00 8.49 -3.96
N LEU A 145 -2.43 7.98 -2.87
CA LEU A 145 -2.27 6.55 -2.63
C LEU A 145 -3.46 5.98 -1.85
N ILE A 146 -3.87 6.65 -0.76
CA ILE A 146 -5.02 6.24 0.07
C ILE A 146 -6.29 6.88 -0.48
N CYS A 147 -6.75 6.38 -1.62
CA CYS A 147 -7.99 6.81 -2.26
C CYS A 147 -8.62 5.66 -3.05
N LYS A 148 -9.78 5.90 -3.67
CA LYS A 148 -10.45 4.90 -4.48
C LYS A 148 -9.56 4.41 -5.62
N PRO A 149 -9.62 3.11 -6.00
CA PRO A 149 -8.73 2.50 -6.99
C PRO A 149 -8.64 3.28 -8.31
N GLU A 150 -9.78 3.77 -8.81
CA GLU A 150 -9.86 4.50 -10.08
C GLU A 150 -9.20 5.90 -10.07
N LYS A 151 -8.81 6.39 -8.89
CA LYS A 151 -8.12 7.67 -8.71
C LYS A 151 -6.71 7.51 -8.14
N ARG A 152 -6.36 6.27 -7.76
CA ARG A 152 -5.09 5.96 -7.13
C ARG A 152 -3.96 5.99 -8.15
N LEU A 153 -2.85 6.61 -7.77
CA LEU A 153 -1.65 6.57 -8.59
C LEU A 153 -1.18 5.14 -8.79
N THR A 154 -0.71 4.84 -9.98
CA THR A 154 0.12 3.67 -10.25
C THR A 154 1.49 3.82 -9.57
N ALA A 155 2.24 2.73 -9.45
CA ALA A 155 3.59 2.77 -8.90
C ALA A 155 4.53 3.66 -9.75
N GLU A 156 4.36 3.65 -11.07
CA GLU A 156 5.10 4.50 -11.99
C GLU A 156 4.78 5.99 -11.80
N GLU A 157 3.49 6.35 -11.72
CA GLU A 157 3.05 7.72 -11.47
C GLU A 157 3.51 8.22 -10.09
N ALA A 158 3.46 7.34 -9.07
CA ALA A 158 3.95 7.66 -7.73
C ALA A 158 5.45 7.99 -7.74
N LEU A 159 6.29 7.22 -8.46
CA LEU A 159 7.71 7.52 -8.64
C LEU A 159 7.96 8.87 -9.32
N GLN A 160 7.04 9.34 -10.17
CA GLN A 160 7.11 10.65 -10.81
C GLN A 160 6.54 11.78 -9.96
N HIS A 161 6.00 11.48 -8.78
CA HIS A 161 5.41 12.49 -7.89
C HIS A 161 6.45 13.51 -7.40
N LYS A 162 6.01 14.75 -7.17
CA LYS A 162 6.87 15.88 -6.76
C LYS A 162 7.65 15.59 -5.49
N TRP A 163 7.09 14.81 -4.57
CA TRP A 163 7.73 14.44 -3.32
C TRP A 163 9.03 13.66 -3.57
N PHE A 164 9.02 12.63 -4.42
CA PHE A 164 10.22 11.87 -4.79
C PHE A 164 11.22 12.72 -5.57
N LYS A 165 10.74 13.55 -6.52
CA LYS A 165 11.63 14.43 -7.29
C LYS A 165 12.38 15.46 -6.44
N LYS A 166 11.81 15.84 -5.29
CA LYS A 166 12.42 16.79 -4.38
C LYS A 166 13.42 16.09 -3.46
N ALA A 167 13.14 14.87 -3.01
CA ALA A 167 14.06 14.05 -2.23
C ALA A 167 15.36 13.77 -3.01
N LEU A 168 15.26 13.37 -4.28
CA LEU A 168 16.40 13.08 -5.16
C LEU A 168 17.24 14.31 -5.58
N LYS A 169 16.78 15.54 -5.30
CA LYS A 169 17.56 16.77 -5.60
C LYS A 169 18.35 17.28 -4.42
N ASN A 170 18.13 16.73 -3.23
CA ASN A 170 18.81 17.13 -2.00
C ASN A 170 19.97 16.17 -1.64
N GLU A 171 20.28 15.21 -2.52
CA GLU A 171 21.49 14.41 -2.58
C GLU A 171 22.51 15.06 -3.53
#